data_b02990df095dafef73e0d0d7a410397c
#
_entry.id   b02990df095dafef73e0d0d7a410397c
#
_cell.length_a   1.000
_cell.length_b   1.000
_cell.length_c   1.000
_cell.angle_alpha   90.00
_cell.angle_beta   90.00
_cell.angle_gamma   90.00
#
_symmetry.space_group_name_H-M   'P 1'
#
loop_
_entity.id
_entity.type
_entity.pdbx_description
1 polymer ?
#
loop_
_entity_poly.entity_id
_entity_poly.type
_entity_poly.pdbx_seq_one_letter_code
_entity_poly.pdbx_strand_id
1 'polypeptide(L)'
;MTGTSGGREGLDAHVVATRGTFGVDVTVRAAPGEVLAVLGPNGSGKTTVLHALAGLLPLEEGHVHVGGRTWAGPQHALDPASRRTGLLLADHLLFPHLTAAGNVGFGPRARGMPGTAVAERVTTELAALGIADLADRRPGGLSHGQAQRVALARALATDPHLLLLDEPLAALDPATRTDVRATLAHRLAAYDGVTVLVTHDPLDALTLADRLVFLESGRVVQEGTPSEVVDRPRSRYVAQVVGLNLYAGNATAVDTVLTALGPVVTPGFAHVGATWVAFAPSAVSLFPERPEGSPRNTWPLTVAAVELLGRLARVRLVDGAGHPVVAEVTAASVTALRLHPGTTVWAAVKASEVTAYPA
;
A
#
# COMPACT_ATOMS: atom_id res chain seq x y z
N MET A 1 27.31 -33.05 -13.33
CA MET A 1 26.64 -32.93 -12.04
C MET A 1 26.60 -31.45 -11.69
N THR A 2 25.57 -30.76 -12.13
CA THR A 2 25.33 -29.34 -11.87
C THR A 2 24.57 -29.26 -10.54
N GLY A 3 25.26 -28.80 -9.49
CA GLY A 3 24.66 -28.54 -8.19
C GLY A 3 23.62 -27.42 -8.32
N THR A 4 22.35 -27.74 -8.21
CA THR A 4 21.29 -26.79 -7.99
C THR A 4 21.52 -26.11 -6.64
N SER A 5 21.87 -24.85 -6.67
CA SER A 5 21.80 -23.96 -5.51
C SER A 5 20.36 -24.01 -5.01
N GLY A 6 20.15 -24.58 -3.81
CA GLY A 6 18.85 -24.64 -3.16
C GLY A 6 18.39 -23.26 -2.71
N GLY A 7 18.11 -22.36 -3.65
CA GLY A 7 17.42 -21.10 -3.39
C GLY A 7 16.02 -21.41 -2.83
N ARG A 8 15.60 -20.73 -1.79
CA ARG A 8 14.22 -20.81 -1.28
C ARG A 8 13.29 -20.44 -2.45
N GLU A 9 12.37 -21.32 -2.82
CA GLU A 9 11.28 -20.96 -3.73
C GLU A 9 10.39 -19.91 -3.04
N GLY A 10 9.85 -18.95 -3.83
CA GLY A 10 9.07 -17.84 -3.32
C GLY A 10 7.66 -18.22 -2.87
N LEU A 11 6.75 -17.27 -3.00
CA LEU A 11 5.30 -17.43 -2.84
C LEU A 11 4.66 -17.58 -4.22
N ASP A 12 3.82 -18.60 -4.39
CA ASP A 12 2.83 -18.70 -5.48
C ASP A 12 1.48 -19.06 -4.85
N ALA A 13 0.52 -18.13 -4.93
CA ALA A 13 -0.78 -18.32 -4.33
C ALA A 13 -1.90 -17.82 -5.25
N HIS A 14 -2.92 -18.66 -5.41
CA HIS A 14 -4.23 -18.29 -5.93
C HIS A 14 -5.24 -18.47 -4.80
N VAL A 15 -5.80 -17.38 -4.34
CA VAL A 15 -6.70 -17.32 -3.18
C VAL A 15 -8.11 -17.05 -3.66
N VAL A 16 -8.96 -18.06 -3.59
CA VAL A 16 -10.41 -17.93 -3.72
C VAL A 16 -11.01 -18.24 -2.35
N ALA A 17 -11.58 -17.24 -1.71
CA ALA A 17 -12.11 -17.36 -0.36
C ALA A 17 -13.24 -16.36 -0.11
N THR A 18 -14.21 -16.72 0.72
CA THR A 18 -15.34 -15.88 1.08
C THR A 18 -15.34 -15.61 2.59
N ARG A 19 -15.64 -14.36 2.96
CA ARG A 19 -15.88 -13.96 4.35
C ARG A 19 -17.23 -13.26 4.44
N GLY A 20 -18.22 -13.95 5.02
CA GLY A 20 -19.61 -13.50 4.98
C GLY A 20 -20.16 -13.53 3.56
N THR A 21 -20.53 -12.38 3.00
CA THR A 21 -21.02 -12.23 1.62
C THR A 21 -19.96 -11.74 0.65
N PHE A 22 -18.75 -11.42 1.14
CA PHE A 22 -17.69 -10.85 0.33
C PHE A 22 -16.66 -11.91 -0.07
N GLY A 23 -16.47 -12.10 -1.36
CA GLY A 23 -15.49 -13.02 -1.95
C GLY A 23 -14.25 -12.32 -2.48
N VAL A 24 -13.12 -13.01 -2.43
CA VAL A 24 -11.86 -12.63 -3.09
C VAL A 24 -11.47 -13.70 -4.10
N ASP A 25 -10.91 -13.27 -5.23
CA ASP A 25 -10.30 -14.11 -6.26
C ASP A 25 -9.00 -13.41 -6.69
N VAL A 26 -7.89 -13.80 -6.06
CA VAL A 26 -6.63 -13.07 -6.11
C VAL A 26 -5.47 -14.02 -6.34
N THR A 27 -4.68 -13.77 -7.38
CA THR A 27 -3.40 -14.44 -7.59
C THR A 27 -2.27 -13.49 -7.16
N VAL A 28 -1.37 -13.98 -6.32
CA VAL A 28 -0.15 -13.27 -5.90
C VAL A 28 1.04 -14.18 -6.01
N ARG A 29 2.14 -13.64 -6.53
CA ARG A 29 3.43 -14.30 -6.63
C ARG A 29 4.51 -13.37 -6.13
N ALA A 30 5.50 -13.92 -5.43
CA ALA A 30 6.66 -13.15 -5.00
C ALA A 30 7.90 -14.05 -4.97
N ALA A 31 9.04 -13.50 -5.37
CA ALA A 31 10.32 -14.16 -5.28
C ALA A 31 10.83 -14.22 -3.83
N PRO A 32 11.78 -15.10 -3.50
CA PRO A 32 12.49 -15.04 -2.23
C PRO A 32 13.17 -13.68 -2.05
N GLY A 33 13.09 -13.12 -0.84
CA GLY A 33 13.58 -11.78 -0.52
C GLY A 33 12.68 -10.64 -0.98
N GLU A 34 11.65 -10.90 -1.77
CA GLU A 34 10.75 -9.88 -2.30
C GLU A 34 9.74 -9.39 -1.25
N VAL A 35 9.53 -8.09 -1.21
CA VAL A 35 8.49 -7.42 -0.43
C VAL A 35 7.36 -7.02 -1.36
N LEU A 36 6.20 -7.64 -1.19
CA LEU A 36 4.98 -7.35 -1.94
C LEU A 36 4.04 -6.51 -1.06
N ALA A 37 3.75 -5.28 -1.45
CA ALA A 37 2.73 -4.48 -0.77
C ALA A 37 1.36 -4.65 -1.42
N VAL A 38 0.36 -4.93 -0.60
CA VAL A 38 -1.05 -5.07 -1.00
C VAL A 38 -1.82 -3.85 -0.52
N LEU A 39 -2.31 -3.06 -1.48
CA LEU A 39 -3.09 -1.85 -1.25
C LEU A 39 -4.52 -2.02 -1.78
N GLY A 40 -5.41 -1.14 -1.39
CA GLY A 40 -6.79 -1.12 -1.85
C GLY A 40 -7.70 -0.38 -0.87
N PRO A 41 -8.89 0.05 -1.29
CA PRO A 41 -9.85 0.71 -0.40
C PRO A 41 -10.28 -0.21 0.74
N ASN A 42 -10.94 0.37 1.76
CA ASN A 42 -11.52 -0.43 2.84
C ASN A 42 -12.54 -1.42 2.26
N GLY A 43 -12.50 -2.67 2.75
CA GLY A 43 -13.36 -3.74 2.24
C GLY A 43 -12.92 -4.37 0.91
N SER A 44 -11.76 -4.02 0.34
CA SER A 44 -11.28 -4.62 -0.92
C SER A 44 -10.80 -6.07 -0.80
N GLY A 45 -10.65 -6.61 0.42
CA GLY A 45 -10.24 -8.01 0.65
C GLY A 45 -8.79 -8.21 1.11
N LYS A 46 -8.01 -7.15 1.35
CA LYS A 46 -6.60 -7.25 1.79
C LYS A 46 -6.39 -8.18 2.98
N THR A 47 -7.09 -7.93 4.08
CA THR A 47 -7.03 -8.78 5.29
C THR A 47 -7.54 -10.20 5.04
N THR A 48 -8.51 -10.39 4.14
CA THR A 48 -9.02 -11.71 3.73
C THR A 48 -7.93 -12.51 3.04
N VAL A 49 -7.21 -11.92 2.08
CA VAL A 49 -6.06 -12.55 1.41
C VAL A 49 -4.97 -12.88 2.43
N LEU A 50 -4.63 -11.96 3.32
CA LEU A 50 -3.60 -12.17 4.35
C LEU A 50 -3.97 -13.33 5.30
N HIS A 51 -5.25 -13.39 5.74
CA HIS A 51 -5.73 -14.49 6.58
C HIS A 51 -5.71 -15.83 5.84
N ALA A 52 -6.03 -15.88 4.55
CA ALA A 52 -5.97 -17.09 3.75
C ALA A 52 -4.50 -17.59 3.61
N LEU A 53 -3.55 -16.69 3.33
CA LEU A 53 -2.12 -17.00 3.29
C LEU A 53 -1.61 -17.54 4.65
N ALA A 54 -2.07 -16.96 5.76
CA ALA A 54 -1.74 -17.41 7.10
C ALA A 54 -2.40 -18.77 7.47
N GLY A 55 -3.43 -19.20 6.75
CA GLY A 55 -4.25 -20.37 7.06
C GLY A 55 -5.31 -20.15 8.13
N LEU A 56 -5.59 -18.88 8.44
CA LEU A 56 -6.66 -18.48 9.38
C LEU A 56 -8.05 -18.45 8.71
N LEU A 57 -8.06 -18.47 7.38
CA LEU A 57 -9.26 -18.58 6.55
C LEU A 57 -9.04 -19.73 5.55
N PRO A 58 -9.94 -20.72 5.45
CA PRO A 58 -9.83 -21.78 4.46
C PRO A 58 -10.02 -21.22 3.04
N LEU A 59 -9.35 -21.85 2.07
CA LEU A 59 -9.61 -21.61 0.66
C LEU A 59 -10.86 -22.36 0.21
N GLU A 60 -11.67 -21.76 -0.63
CA GLU A 60 -12.73 -22.46 -1.37
C GLU A 60 -12.14 -23.12 -2.62
N GLU A 61 -11.26 -22.39 -3.32
CA GLU A 61 -10.51 -22.85 -4.47
C GLU A 61 -9.11 -22.28 -4.47
N GLY A 62 -8.23 -22.79 -5.32
CA GLY A 62 -6.89 -22.28 -5.50
C GLY A 62 -5.84 -23.00 -4.67
N HIS A 63 -4.74 -22.33 -4.37
CA HIS A 63 -3.60 -22.91 -3.68
C HIS A 63 -2.73 -21.85 -2.97
N VAL A 64 -1.90 -22.31 -2.04
CA VAL A 64 -0.80 -21.53 -1.44
C VAL A 64 0.44 -22.41 -1.40
N HIS A 65 1.46 -22.04 -2.17
CA HIS A 65 2.78 -22.64 -2.16
C HIS A 65 3.81 -21.65 -1.63
N VAL A 66 4.64 -22.07 -0.66
CA VAL A 66 5.69 -21.23 -0.06
C VAL A 66 6.92 -22.09 0.16
N GLY A 67 8.06 -21.63 -0.33
CA GLY A 67 9.33 -22.31 -0.13
C GLY A 67 9.35 -23.75 -0.66
N GLY A 68 8.73 -24.00 -1.82
CA GLY A 68 8.62 -25.33 -2.42
C GLY A 68 7.65 -26.27 -1.73
N ARG A 69 6.85 -25.80 -0.76
CA ARG A 69 5.87 -26.62 -0.03
C ARG A 69 4.45 -26.10 -0.26
N THR A 70 3.52 -27.02 -0.48
CA THR A 70 2.09 -26.72 -0.50
C THR A 70 1.60 -26.49 0.93
N TRP A 71 1.12 -25.27 1.21
CA TRP A 71 0.51 -24.89 2.49
C TRP A 71 -1.01 -25.03 2.46
N ALA A 72 -1.63 -24.81 1.30
CA ALA A 72 -3.06 -25.05 1.09
C ALA A 72 -3.32 -25.40 -0.38
N GLY A 73 -4.37 -26.16 -0.63
CA GLY A 73 -4.86 -26.58 -1.95
C GLY A 73 -6.16 -27.36 -1.80
N PRO A 74 -6.75 -27.88 -2.92
CA PRO A 74 -8.09 -28.47 -2.92
C PRO A 74 -8.31 -29.67 -1.97
N GLN A 75 -7.23 -30.39 -1.63
CA GLN A 75 -7.32 -31.61 -0.82
C GLN A 75 -6.44 -31.55 0.43
N HIS A 76 -5.75 -30.44 0.66
CA HIS A 76 -4.78 -30.34 1.76
C HIS A 76 -4.67 -28.91 2.25
N ALA A 77 -4.68 -28.74 3.56
CA ALA A 77 -4.34 -27.48 4.22
C ALA A 77 -3.46 -27.77 5.44
N LEU A 78 -2.26 -27.17 5.45
CA LEU A 78 -1.43 -27.18 6.65
C LEU A 78 -2.08 -26.34 7.74
N ASP A 79 -2.09 -26.89 8.95
CA ASP A 79 -2.44 -26.12 10.15
C ASP A 79 -1.58 -24.85 10.24
N PRO A 80 -2.15 -23.68 10.60
CA PRO A 80 -1.41 -22.44 10.77
C PRO A 80 -0.15 -22.56 11.63
N ALA A 81 -0.20 -23.38 12.70
CA ALA A 81 0.95 -23.65 13.57
C ALA A 81 2.10 -24.38 12.86
N SER A 82 1.80 -25.14 11.80
CA SER A 82 2.77 -25.88 10.99
C SER A 82 3.34 -25.02 9.83
N ARG A 83 2.75 -23.88 9.54
CA ARG A 83 3.28 -22.89 8.58
C ARG A 83 4.41 -22.11 9.21
N ARG A 84 5.52 -21.96 8.50
CA ARG A 84 6.62 -21.08 8.94
C ARG A 84 6.28 -19.62 8.62
N THR A 85 5.23 -19.10 9.26
CA THR A 85 4.72 -17.75 9.07
C THR A 85 5.10 -16.86 10.25
N GLY A 86 5.56 -15.65 9.97
CA GLY A 86 5.58 -14.52 10.90
C GLY A 86 4.34 -13.68 10.62
N LEU A 87 3.52 -13.41 11.63
CA LEU A 87 2.24 -12.73 11.44
C LEU A 87 2.11 -11.57 12.41
N LEU A 88 1.87 -10.38 11.85
CA LEU A 88 1.41 -9.19 12.55
C LEU A 88 0.01 -8.85 12.03
N LEU A 89 -0.98 -8.85 12.91
CA LEU A 89 -2.34 -8.39 12.63
C LEU A 89 -2.56 -6.99 13.21
N ALA A 90 -3.52 -6.26 12.66
CA ALA A 90 -3.86 -4.90 13.08
C ALA A 90 -4.16 -4.77 14.60
N ASP A 91 -4.77 -5.80 15.19
CA ASP A 91 -5.08 -5.85 16.63
C ASP A 91 -3.86 -6.25 17.51
N HIS A 92 -2.67 -6.43 16.90
CA HIS A 92 -1.41 -6.86 17.52
C HIS A 92 -1.45 -8.22 18.22
N LEU A 93 -2.56 -8.60 18.85
CA LEU A 93 -2.84 -9.88 19.53
C LEU A 93 -1.64 -10.37 20.39
N LEU A 94 -1.11 -9.49 21.25
CA LEU A 94 -0.07 -9.87 22.19
C LEU A 94 -0.64 -10.80 23.27
N PHE A 95 0.18 -11.75 23.73
CA PHE A 95 -0.17 -12.62 24.86
C PHE A 95 -0.19 -11.80 26.16
N PRO A 96 -1.34 -11.59 26.79
CA PRO A 96 -1.48 -10.64 27.91
C PRO A 96 -0.75 -11.11 29.18
N HIS A 97 -0.54 -12.40 29.33
CA HIS A 97 0.16 -13.01 30.47
C HIS A 97 1.69 -13.01 30.34
N LEU A 98 2.22 -12.74 29.14
CA LEU A 98 3.66 -12.66 28.88
C LEU A 98 4.15 -11.21 28.89
N THR A 99 5.43 -11.00 29.23
CA THR A 99 6.11 -9.73 29.05
C THR A 99 6.38 -9.45 27.58
N ALA A 100 6.89 -8.26 27.20
CA ALA A 100 7.32 -7.97 25.84
C ALA A 100 8.40 -8.96 25.38
N ALA A 101 9.43 -9.20 26.19
CA ALA A 101 10.45 -10.22 25.92
C ALA A 101 9.84 -11.62 25.79
N GLY A 102 8.86 -11.95 26.64
CA GLY A 102 8.12 -13.21 26.59
C GLY A 102 7.35 -13.39 25.27
N ASN A 103 6.69 -12.34 24.80
CA ASN A 103 5.97 -12.31 23.52
C ASN A 103 6.92 -12.54 22.36
N VAL A 104 8.02 -11.78 22.27
CA VAL A 104 9.01 -11.90 21.19
C VAL A 104 9.66 -13.29 21.18
N GLY A 105 10.01 -13.83 22.36
CA GLY A 105 10.66 -15.14 22.49
C GLY A 105 9.70 -16.33 22.34
N PHE A 106 8.38 -16.10 22.25
CA PHE A 106 7.39 -17.20 22.20
C PHE A 106 7.59 -18.11 20.97
N GLY A 107 7.63 -17.53 19.78
CA GLY A 107 7.78 -18.28 18.54
C GLY A 107 9.09 -19.07 18.45
N PRO A 108 10.25 -18.45 18.70
CA PRO A 108 11.53 -19.14 18.77
C PRO A 108 11.54 -20.32 19.76
N ARG A 109 10.98 -20.15 20.96
CA ARG A 109 10.86 -21.25 21.95
C ARG A 109 9.97 -22.37 21.45
N ALA A 110 8.81 -22.03 20.89
CA ALA A 110 7.86 -23.04 20.35
C ALA A 110 8.47 -23.85 19.20
N ARG A 111 9.49 -23.30 18.54
CA ARG A 111 10.27 -24.00 17.48
C ARG A 111 11.49 -24.76 18.03
N GLY A 112 11.67 -24.83 19.32
CA GLY A 112 12.74 -25.59 19.96
C GLY A 112 14.11 -24.90 19.95
N MET A 113 14.17 -23.57 19.73
CA MET A 113 15.42 -22.82 19.78
C MET A 113 16.02 -22.86 21.20
N PRO A 114 17.35 -23.08 21.37
CA PRO A 114 18.00 -23.08 22.68
C PRO A 114 17.78 -21.75 23.43
N GLY A 115 17.61 -21.82 24.75
CA GLY A 115 17.27 -20.65 25.57
C GLY A 115 18.22 -19.46 25.44
N THR A 116 19.53 -19.71 25.31
CA THR A 116 20.55 -18.68 25.05
C THR A 116 20.34 -17.98 23.72
N ALA A 117 20.08 -18.71 22.65
CA ALA A 117 19.80 -18.16 21.32
C ALA A 117 18.45 -17.40 21.30
N VAL A 118 17.44 -17.86 22.06
CA VAL A 118 16.18 -17.13 22.23
C VAL A 118 16.44 -15.78 22.91
N ALA A 119 17.23 -15.74 23.99
CA ALA A 119 17.53 -14.51 24.72
C ALA A 119 18.28 -13.51 23.83
N GLU A 120 19.26 -13.97 23.07
CA GLU A 120 20.01 -13.16 22.12
C GLU A 120 19.07 -12.58 21.02
N ARG A 121 18.23 -13.43 20.41
CA ARG A 121 17.25 -12.98 19.40
C ARG A 121 16.29 -11.95 19.97
N VAL A 122 15.74 -12.16 21.15
CA VAL A 122 14.83 -11.23 21.82
C VAL A 122 15.51 -9.89 22.05
N THR A 123 16.74 -9.89 22.58
CA THR A 123 17.50 -8.65 22.81
C THR A 123 17.74 -7.88 21.53
N THR A 124 18.14 -8.58 20.46
CA THR A 124 18.38 -8.01 19.14
C THR A 124 17.11 -7.37 18.56
N GLU A 125 15.97 -8.09 18.60
CA GLU A 125 14.73 -7.58 18.02
C GLU A 125 14.15 -6.39 18.81
N LEU A 126 14.19 -6.44 20.13
CA LEU A 126 13.73 -5.33 20.96
C LEU A 126 14.62 -4.09 20.81
N ALA A 127 15.94 -4.26 20.72
CA ALA A 127 16.88 -3.16 20.52
C ALA A 127 16.71 -2.53 19.14
N ALA A 128 16.56 -3.33 18.07
CA ALA A 128 16.37 -2.85 16.71
C ALA A 128 15.10 -1.98 16.54
N LEU A 129 14.05 -2.26 17.31
CA LEU A 129 12.81 -1.50 17.29
C LEU A 129 12.71 -0.42 18.38
N GLY A 130 13.82 -0.13 19.09
CA GLY A 130 13.89 0.92 20.11
C GLY A 130 12.94 0.70 21.30
N ILE A 131 12.80 -0.56 21.75
CA ILE A 131 11.90 -0.96 22.83
C ILE A 131 12.58 -1.92 23.84
N ALA A 132 13.93 -1.88 23.93
CA ALA A 132 14.67 -2.74 24.84
C ALA A 132 14.32 -2.48 26.32
N ASP A 133 14.04 -1.22 26.67
CA ASP A 133 13.62 -0.78 28.00
C ASP A 133 12.23 -1.30 28.41
N LEU A 134 11.47 -1.84 27.49
CA LEU A 134 10.12 -2.37 27.70
C LEU A 134 10.10 -3.90 27.88
N ALA A 135 11.27 -4.56 27.86
CA ALA A 135 11.39 -6.03 27.85
C ALA A 135 10.54 -6.73 28.91
N ASP A 136 10.50 -6.18 30.12
CA ASP A 136 9.81 -6.75 31.28
C ASP A 136 8.35 -6.28 31.42
N ARG A 137 7.90 -5.34 30.58
CA ARG A 137 6.52 -4.85 30.63
C ARG A 137 5.55 -5.85 30.02
N ARG A 138 4.36 -5.94 30.60
CA ARG A 138 3.24 -6.69 30.03
C ARG A 138 2.42 -5.80 29.08
N PRO A 139 1.66 -6.39 28.13
CA PRO A 139 0.88 -5.65 27.14
C PRO A 139 -0.03 -4.56 27.73
N GLY A 140 -0.68 -4.79 28.87
CA GLY A 140 -1.52 -3.80 29.54
C GLY A 140 -0.79 -2.54 30.03
N GLY A 141 0.54 -2.55 30.09
CA GLY A 141 1.39 -1.40 30.46
C GLY A 141 2.06 -0.74 29.25
N LEU A 142 1.72 -1.13 28.01
CA LEU A 142 2.28 -0.59 26.78
C LEU A 142 1.30 0.39 26.12
N SER A 143 1.82 1.47 25.52
CA SER A 143 1.03 2.26 24.59
C SER A 143 0.72 1.45 23.32
N HIS A 144 -0.25 1.90 22.52
CA HIS A 144 -0.62 1.21 21.29
C HIS A 144 0.56 1.06 20.31
N GLY A 145 1.35 2.11 20.10
CA GLY A 145 2.56 2.06 19.27
C GLY A 145 3.68 1.19 19.86
N GLN A 146 3.81 1.12 21.19
CA GLN A 146 4.73 0.19 21.85
C GLN A 146 4.30 -1.26 21.66
N ALA A 147 3.02 -1.56 21.83
CA ALA A 147 2.45 -2.88 21.58
C ALA A 147 2.65 -3.31 20.12
N GLN A 148 2.46 -2.40 19.16
CA GLN A 148 2.71 -2.65 17.74
C GLN A 148 4.17 -3.04 17.48
N ARG A 149 5.13 -2.29 18.04
CA ARG A 149 6.57 -2.62 17.91
C ARG A 149 6.93 -3.97 18.53
N VAL A 150 6.34 -4.32 19.68
CA VAL A 150 6.52 -5.66 20.26
C VAL A 150 5.94 -6.75 19.38
N ALA A 151 4.77 -6.54 18.78
CA ALA A 151 4.15 -7.50 17.87
C ALA A 151 4.97 -7.67 16.57
N LEU A 152 5.55 -6.58 16.05
CA LEU A 152 6.47 -6.62 14.92
C LEU A 152 7.75 -7.40 15.27
N ALA A 153 8.37 -7.12 16.44
CA ALA A 153 9.51 -7.89 16.94
C ALA A 153 9.19 -9.38 17.04
N ARG A 154 8.01 -9.73 17.55
CA ARG A 154 7.55 -11.12 17.65
C ARG A 154 7.45 -11.80 16.28
N ALA A 155 6.92 -11.12 15.27
CA ALA A 155 6.80 -11.66 13.92
C ALA A 155 8.17 -11.91 13.28
N LEU A 156 9.10 -10.97 13.42
CA LEU A 156 10.46 -11.03 12.89
C LEU A 156 11.34 -12.06 13.60
N ALA A 157 11.15 -12.27 14.92
CA ALA A 157 11.99 -13.15 15.73
C ALA A 157 11.95 -14.61 15.29
N THR A 158 10.93 -15.04 14.57
CA THR A 158 10.70 -16.45 14.19
C THR A 158 11.47 -16.90 12.96
N ASP A 159 12.16 -16.00 12.24
CA ASP A 159 12.79 -16.27 10.94
C ASP A 159 11.87 -17.08 10.02
N PRO A 160 10.70 -16.51 9.64
CA PRO A 160 9.66 -17.23 8.91
C PRO A 160 10.07 -17.46 7.44
N HIS A 161 9.33 -18.28 6.70
CA HIS A 161 9.44 -18.35 5.23
C HIS A 161 8.54 -17.30 4.57
N LEU A 162 7.44 -16.94 5.22
CA LEU A 162 6.49 -15.93 4.79
C LEU A 162 6.20 -14.99 5.97
N LEU A 163 6.51 -13.71 5.78
CA LEU A 163 6.20 -12.65 6.73
C LEU A 163 4.95 -11.90 6.25
N LEU A 164 3.92 -11.88 7.08
CA LEU A 164 2.64 -11.24 6.81
C LEU A 164 2.44 -10.09 7.77
N LEU A 165 2.37 -8.88 7.25
CA LEU A 165 2.27 -7.64 8.04
C LEU A 165 0.99 -6.89 7.66
N ASP A 166 0.04 -6.79 8.59
CA ASP A 166 -1.19 -6.00 8.44
C ASP A 166 -1.03 -4.66 9.17
N GLU A 167 -0.89 -3.58 8.41
CA GLU A 167 -0.75 -2.20 8.90
C GLU A 167 0.38 -2.02 9.94
N PRO A 168 1.62 -2.45 9.67
CA PRO A 168 2.68 -2.56 10.70
C PRO A 168 3.12 -1.24 11.33
N LEU A 169 2.78 -0.09 10.73
CA LEU A 169 3.20 1.24 11.19
C LEU A 169 2.03 2.17 11.53
N ALA A 170 0.78 1.71 11.41
CA ALA A 170 -0.41 2.57 11.51
C ALA A 170 -0.59 3.23 12.89
N ALA A 171 -0.22 2.55 13.97
CA ALA A 171 -0.41 3.03 15.35
C ALA A 171 0.74 3.91 15.88
N LEU A 172 1.74 4.22 15.03
CA LEU A 172 2.91 5.00 15.41
C LEU A 172 2.68 6.50 15.16
N ASP A 173 3.20 7.34 16.06
CA ASP A 173 3.31 8.76 15.79
C ASP A 173 4.29 9.06 14.62
N PRO A 174 4.18 10.22 13.95
CA PRO A 174 4.95 10.50 12.74
C PRO A 174 6.48 10.37 12.89
N ALA A 175 7.05 10.80 14.04
CA ALA A 175 8.49 10.73 14.27
C ALA A 175 8.93 9.26 14.43
N THR A 176 8.29 8.53 15.35
CA THR A 176 8.55 7.10 15.58
C THR A 176 8.31 6.27 14.31
N ARG A 177 7.28 6.60 13.51
CA ARG A 177 6.98 5.89 12.24
C ARG A 177 8.15 5.99 11.28
N THR A 178 8.80 7.15 11.15
CA THR A 178 9.95 7.34 10.26
C THR A 178 11.12 6.44 10.66
N ASP A 179 11.45 6.37 11.94
CA ASP A 179 12.57 5.56 12.44
C ASP A 179 12.27 4.06 12.31
N VAL A 180 11.05 3.64 12.66
CA VAL A 180 10.65 2.23 12.56
C VAL A 180 10.54 1.80 11.09
N ARG A 181 10.07 2.68 10.17
CA ARG A 181 10.07 2.42 8.72
C ARG A 181 11.49 2.17 8.20
N ALA A 182 12.45 3.02 8.56
CA ALA A 182 13.85 2.85 8.16
C ALA A 182 14.43 1.53 8.71
N THR A 183 14.17 1.22 9.98
CA THR A 183 14.58 -0.04 10.60
C THR A 183 13.94 -1.25 9.88
N LEU A 184 12.64 -1.19 9.60
CA LEU A 184 11.93 -2.26 8.89
C LEU A 184 12.47 -2.44 7.47
N ALA A 185 12.72 -1.37 6.72
CA ALA A 185 13.33 -1.42 5.39
C ALA A 185 14.68 -2.14 5.41
N HIS A 186 15.56 -1.78 6.36
CA HIS A 186 16.86 -2.45 6.53
C HIS A 186 16.71 -3.95 6.86
N ARG A 187 15.75 -4.30 7.71
CA ARG A 187 15.49 -5.70 8.11
C ARG A 187 14.92 -6.50 6.94
N LEU A 188 14.01 -5.94 6.17
CA LEU A 188 13.42 -6.61 4.99
C LEU A 188 14.44 -6.80 3.89
N ALA A 189 15.33 -5.85 3.64
CA ALA A 189 16.42 -5.98 2.67
C ALA A 189 17.41 -7.12 2.99
N ALA A 190 17.54 -7.51 4.27
CA ALA A 190 18.39 -8.63 4.71
C ALA A 190 17.61 -9.93 4.94
N TYR A 191 16.31 -9.95 4.61
CA TYR A 191 15.45 -11.10 4.86
C TYR A 191 15.25 -11.94 3.60
N ASP A 192 15.60 -13.24 3.67
CA ASP A 192 15.55 -14.16 2.53
C ASP A 192 14.16 -14.76 2.24
N GLY A 193 13.19 -14.56 3.14
CA GLY A 193 11.82 -15.03 2.95
C GLY A 193 10.99 -14.03 2.15
N VAL A 194 9.75 -14.40 1.83
CA VAL A 194 8.79 -13.48 1.19
C VAL A 194 8.09 -12.63 2.25
N THR A 195 7.91 -11.34 1.97
CA THR A 195 7.09 -10.46 2.79
C THR A 195 5.84 -10.02 2.02
N VAL A 196 4.67 -10.17 2.64
CA VAL A 196 3.42 -9.54 2.18
C VAL A 196 3.03 -8.47 3.19
N LEU A 197 3.05 -7.23 2.75
CA LEU A 197 2.75 -6.05 3.53
C LEU A 197 1.39 -5.50 3.11
N VAL A 198 0.42 -5.44 4.01
CA VAL A 198 -0.83 -4.70 3.79
C VAL A 198 -0.68 -3.32 4.42
N THR A 199 -0.93 -2.27 3.67
CA THR A 199 -0.93 -0.91 4.17
C THR A 199 -1.89 -0.01 3.38
N HIS A 200 -2.37 1.05 4.03
CA HIS A 200 -3.09 2.15 3.37
C HIS A 200 -2.22 3.41 3.23
N ASP A 201 -1.01 3.42 3.80
CA ASP A 201 -0.07 4.54 3.68
C ASP A 201 0.77 4.38 2.40
N PRO A 202 0.62 5.29 1.42
CA PRO A 202 1.40 5.23 0.18
C PRO A 202 2.91 5.25 0.40
N LEU A 203 3.37 6.02 1.41
CA LEU A 203 4.79 6.16 1.68
C LEU A 203 5.38 4.85 2.21
N ASP A 204 4.64 4.11 3.06
CA ASP A 204 5.07 2.79 3.51
C ASP A 204 5.20 1.83 2.34
N ALA A 205 4.19 1.79 1.45
CA ALA A 205 4.22 0.93 0.27
C ALA A 205 5.37 1.27 -0.70
N LEU A 206 5.52 2.56 -1.04
CA LEU A 206 6.55 3.02 -1.99
C LEU A 206 7.99 2.87 -1.48
N THR A 207 8.18 2.86 -0.13
CA THR A 207 9.53 2.80 0.47
C THR A 207 9.94 1.40 0.90
N LEU A 208 8.99 0.52 1.19
CA LEU A 208 9.28 -0.81 1.72
C LEU A 208 9.12 -1.92 0.69
N ALA A 209 8.33 -1.71 -0.36
CA ALA A 209 7.98 -2.79 -1.29
C ALA A 209 8.75 -2.72 -2.59
N ASP A 210 9.11 -3.91 -3.10
CA ASP A 210 9.66 -4.11 -4.45
C ASP A 210 8.56 -4.09 -5.51
N ARG A 211 7.37 -4.61 -5.15
CA ARG A 211 6.17 -4.59 -6.01
C ARG A 211 4.92 -4.23 -5.22
N LEU A 212 4.00 -3.58 -5.92
CA LEU A 212 2.70 -3.16 -5.42
C LEU A 212 1.60 -3.98 -6.09
N VAL A 213 0.62 -4.43 -5.33
CA VAL A 213 -0.60 -5.09 -5.81
C VAL A 213 -1.80 -4.31 -5.29
N PHE A 214 -2.63 -3.83 -6.19
CA PHE A 214 -3.84 -3.10 -5.84
C PHE A 214 -5.08 -3.98 -5.97
N LEU A 215 -5.82 -4.07 -4.88
CA LEU A 215 -7.06 -4.83 -4.80
C LEU A 215 -8.28 -3.89 -4.78
N GLU A 216 -9.23 -4.13 -5.68
CA GLU A 216 -10.55 -3.53 -5.64
C GLU A 216 -11.61 -4.62 -5.80
N SER A 217 -12.65 -4.58 -4.98
CA SER A 217 -13.77 -5.55 -5.03
C SER A 217 -13.34 -7.02 -5.08
N GLY A 218 -12.29 -7.37 -4.31
CA GLY A 218 -11.80 -8.75 -4.20
C GLY A 218 -10.92 -9.23 -5.35
N ARG A 219 -10.48 -8.35 -6.26
CA ARG A 219 -9.66 -8.68 -7.42
C ARG A 219 -8.45 -7.77 -7.56
N VAL A 220 -7.40 -8.25 -8.20
CA VAL A 220 -6.26 -7.42 -8.58
C VAL A 220 -6.64 -6.54 -9.76
N VAL A 221 -6.50 -5.22 -9.59
CA VAL A 221 -6.76 -4.23 -10.65
C VAL A 221 -5.48 -3.68 -11.27
N GLN A 222 -4.39 -3.68 -10.50
CA GLN A 222 -3.07 -3.29 -10.98
C GLN A 222 -1.98 -3.95 -10.13
N GLU A 223 -0.89 -4.30 -10.79
CA GLU A 223 0.34 -4.81 -10.20
C GLU A 223 1.54 -4.21 -10.95
N GLY A 224 2.62 -3.93 -10.25
CA GLY A 224 3.85 -3.41 -10.84
C GLY A 224 4.84 -2.92 -9.80
N THR A 225 6.02 -2.52 -10.25
CA THR A 225 6.99 -1.80 -9.41
C THR A 225 6.43 -0.44 -8.97
N PRO A 226 6.93 0.15 -7.87
CA PRO A 226 6.53 1.50 -7.46
C PRO A 226 6.59 2.53 -8.59
N SER A 227 7.65 2.51 -9.40
CA SER A 227 7.81 3.44 -10.55
C SER A 227 6.71 3.24 -11.61
N GLU A 228 6.47 1.98 -12.03
CA GLU A 228 5.44 1.68 -13.04
C GLU A 228 4.04 2.12 -12.60
N VAL A 229 3.73 1.93 -11.31
CA VAL A 229 2.42 2.29 -10.76
C VAL A 229 2.26 3.82 -10.66
N VAL A 230 3.32 4.52 -10.25
CA VAL A 230 3.33 6.01 -10.19
C VAL A 230 3.18 6.60 -11.58
N ASP A 231 3.89 6.05 -12.57
CA ASP A 231 3.90 6.58 -13.94
C ASP A 231 2.58 6.31 -14.68
N ARG A 232 1.92 5.18 -14.41
CA ARG A 232 0.74 4.72 -15.16
C ARG A 232 -0.32 4.07 -14.28
N PRO A 233 -0.98 4.83 -13.39
CA PRO A 233 -2.08 4.32 -12.60
C PRO A 233 -3.27 3.89 -13.48
N ARG A 234 -3.90 2.72 -13.17
CA ARG A 234 -4.98 2.13 -13.97
C ARG A 234 -6.34 2.13 -13.27
N SER A 235 -6.44 2.77 -12.11
CA SER A 235 -7.72 3.01 -11.45
C SER A 235 -7.69 4.36 -10.72
N ARG A 236 -8.89 4.89 -10.42
CA ARG A 236 -9.00 6.13 -9.64
C ARG A 236 -8.36 5.98 -8.26
N TYR A 237 -8.51 4.81 -7.63
CA TYR A 237 -7.92 4.55 -6.32
C TYR A 237 -6.39 4.56 -6.40
N VAL A 238 -5.80 3.87 -7.39
CA VAL A 238 -4.35 3.87 -7.59
C VAL A 238 -3.83 5.29 -7.81
N ALA A 239 -4.48 6.06 -8.69
CA ALA A 239 -4.11 7.45 -8.96
C ALA A 239 -4.20 8.32 -7.69
N GLN A 240 -5.22 8.11 -6.85
CA GLN A 240 -5.38 8.82 -5.59
C GLN A 240 -4.25 8.48 -4.61
N VAL A 241 -3.85 7.19 -4.54
CA VAL A 241 -2.73 6.73 -3.71
C VAL A 241 -1.40 7.37 -4.15
N VAL A 242 -1.14 7.45 -5.45
CA VAL A 242 0.09 8.07 -5.98
C VAL A 242 -0.02 9.59 -6.14
N GLY A 243 -1.16 10.18 -5.79
CA GLY A 243 -1.35 11.63 -5.76
C GLY A 243 -1.55 12.27 -7.13
N LEU A 244 -2.21 11.59 -8.08
CA LEU A 244 -2.51 12.09 -9.41
C LEU A 244 -4.01 12.30 -9.62
N ASN A 245 -4.37 13.24 -10.50
CA ASN A 245 -5.66 13.30 -11.15
C ASN A 245 -5.67 12.27 -12.30
N LEU A 246 -6.71 11.44 -12.39
CA LEU A 246 -6.84 10.40 -13.43
C LEU A 246 -8.25 10.36 -14.01
N TYR A 247 -8.33 10.35 -15.34
CA TYR A 247 -9.58 10.27 -16.09
C TYR A 247 -9.49 9.21 -17.18
N ALA A 248 -10.52 8.36 -17.23
CA ALA A 248 -10.73 7.51 -18.39
C ALA A 248 -11.27 8.37 -19.55
N GLY A 249 -10.82 8.08 -20.75
CA GLY A 249 -11.28 8.76 -21.95
C GLY A 249 -11.11 7.90 -23.20
N ASN A 250 -11.38 8.52 -24.35
CA ASN A 250 -11.17 7.93 -25.65
C ASN A 250 -10.33 8.89 -26.50
N ALA A 251 -9.16 8.45 -26.93
CA ALA A 251 -8.31 9.21 -27.84
C ALA A 251 -8.94 9.23 -29.23
N THR A 252 -9.31 10.42 -29.69
CA THR A 252 -9.98 10.65 -31.00
C THR A 252 -9.05 11.27 -32.03
N ALA A 253 -7.95 11.84 -31.59
CA ALA A 253 -6.90 12.44 -32.39
C ALA A 253 -5.53 12.27 -31.71
N VAL A 254 -4.45 12.58 -32.41
CA VAL A 254 -3.07 12.41 -31.93
C VAL A 254 -2.77 13.25 -30.67
N ASP A 255 -3.52 14.31 -30.43
CA ASP A 255 -3.29 15.26 -29.35
C ASP A 255 -4.51 15.51 -28.44
N THR A 256 -5.61 14.75 -28.65
CA THR A 256 -6.86 15.00 -27.92
C THR A 256 -7.52 13.73 -27.44
N VAL A 257 -7.83 13.69 -26.15
CA VAL A 257 -8.58 12.63 -25.49
C VAL A 257 -9.89 13.19 -24.96
N LEU A 258 -11.01 12.59 -25.35
CA LEU A 258 -12.34 12.92 -24.80
C LEU A 258 -12.50 12.24 -23.44
N THR A 259 -12.62 13.02 -22.40
CA THR A 259 -12.79 12.56 -21.00
C THR A 259 -14.09 13.07 -20.41
N ALA A 260 -14.39 12.68 -19.17
CA ALA A 260 -15.53 13.22 -18.43
C ALA A 260 -15.44 14.74 -18.18
N LEU A 261 -14.23 15.33 -18.16
CA LEU A 261 -14.01 16.78 -18.09
C LEU A 261 -14.16 17.48 -19.46
N GLY A 262 -14.51 16.75 -20.50
CA GLY A 262 -14.48 17.20 -21.88
C GLY A 262 -13.16 16.86 -22.60
N PRO A 263 -12.86 17.54 -23.73
CA PRO A 263 -11.62 17.34 -24.48
C PRO A 263 -10.41 17.75 -23.64
N VAL A 264 -9.41 16.85 -23.57
CA VAL A 264 -8.12 17.12 -22.95
C VAL A 264 -7.02 17.04 -24.00
N VAL A 265 -6.29 18.13 -24.16
CA VAL A 265 -5.16 18.24 -25.09
C VAL A 265 -3.90 17.70 -24.41
N THR A 266 -3.19 16.83 -25.12
CA THR A 266 -1.94 16.18 -24.68
C THR A 266 -0.77 16.55 -25.59
N PRO A 267 0.48 16.27 -25.22
CA PRO A 267 1.65 16.65 -26.03
C PRO A 267 1.90 15.72 -27.24
N GLY A 268 0.89 15.11 -27.79
CA GLY A 268 0.98 14.14 -28.88
C GLY A 268 1.05 12.71 -28.37
N PHE A 269 0.06 11.90 -28.76
CA PHE A 269 -0.11 10.54 -28.28
C PHE A 269 -0.58 9.66 -29.43
N ALA A 270 0.31 8.77 -29.91
CA ALA A 270 0.06 7.95 -31.11
C ALA A 270 -0.80 6.71 -30.79
N HIS A 271 -1.97 6.91 -30.18
CA HIS A 271 -2.92 5.85 -29.89
C HIS A 271 -4.34 6.36 -30.14
N VAL A 272 -5.23 5.48 -30.64
CA VAL A 272 -6.66 5.72 -30.80
C VAL A 272 -7.41 4.67 -29.99
N GLY A 273 -8.40 5.09 -29.21
CA GLY A 273 -9.19 4.20 -28.38
C GLY A 273 -9.16 4.53 -26.90
N ALA A 274 -9.48 3.52 -26.08
CA ALA A 274 -9.55 3.66 -24.63
C ALA A 274 -8.21 4.13 -24.05
N THR A 275 -8.23 5.23 -23.30
CA THR A 275 -7.02 5.96 -22.88
C THR A 275 -7.21 6.51 -21.49
N TRP A 276 -6.18 6.38 -20.67
CA TRP A 276 -6.05 7.11 -19.42
C TRP A 276 -5.36 8.45 -19.64
N VAL A 277 -5.85 9.47 -18.95
CA VAL A 277 -5.26 10.81 -18.88
C VAL A 277 -4.93 11.11 -17.44
N ALA A 278 -3.66 11.42 -17.16
CA ALA A 278 -3.18 11.74 -15.83
C ALA A 278 -2.44 13.06 -15.79
N PHE A 279 -2.56 13.81 -14.69
CA PHE A 279 -1.76 15.00 -14.40
C PHE A 279 -1.66 15.24 -12.89
N ALA A 280 -0.55 15.83 -12.47
CA ALA A 280 -0.30 16.12 -11.06
C ALA A 280 -1.19 17.25 -10.55
N PRO A 281 -1.63 17.25 -9.27
CA PRO A 281 -2.32 18.37 -8.65
C PRO A 281 -1.52 19.70 -8.69
N SER A 282 -0.20 19.62 -8.64
CA SER A 282 0.71 20.78 -8.76
C SER A 282 0.74 21.41 -10.16
N ALA A 283 0.34 20.65 -11.20
CA ALA A 283 0.19 21.17 -12.56
C ALA A 283 -1.09 21.99 -12.77
N VAL A 284 -2.03 21.91 -11.82
CA VAL A 284 -3.32 22.64 -11.90
C VAL A 284 -3.16 24.05 -11.36
N SER A 285 -3.23 25.03 -12.24
CA SER A 285 -3.26 26.45 -11.89
C SER A 285 -4.70 26.93 -11.73
N LEU A 286 -4.98 27.80 -10.74
CA LEU A 286 -6.31 28.35 -10.49
C LEU A 286 -6.37 29.81 -10.79
N PHE A 287 -7.46 30.27 -11.42
CA PHE A 287 -7.70 31.63 -11.83
C PHE A 287 -9.13 32.08 -11.48
N PRO A 288 -9.37 33.39 -11.18
CA PRO A 288 -10.72 33.90 -10.94
C PRO A 288 -11.56 33.95 -12.24
N GLU A 289 -10.92 34.12 -13.38
CA GLU A 289 -11.52 34.19 -14.70
C GLU A 289 -10.79 33.26 -15.68
N ARG A 290 -11.39 32.99 -16.84
CA ARG A 290 -10.79 32.11 -17.85
C ARG A 290 -9.43 32.66 -18.30
N PRO A 291 -8.33 31.89 -18.08
CA PRO A 291 -7.02 32.38 -18.51
C PRO A 291 -6.88 32.38 -20.02
N GLU A 292 -6.19 33.40 -20.52
CA GLU A 292 -5.75 33.46 -21.91
C GLU A 292 -4.31 32.95 -22.06
N GLY A 293 -3.91 32.61 -23.28
CA GLY A 293 -2.52 32.27 -23.62
C GLY A 293 -2.26 30.75 -23.76
N SER A 294 -1.20 30.22 -23.13
CA SER A 294 -0.65 28.91 -23.42
C SER A 294 -1.40 27.68 -22.83
N PRO A 295 -2.13 27.74 -21.73
CA PRO A 295 -2.88 26.58 -21.25
C PRO A 295 -3.94 26.15 -22.26
N ARG A 296 -3.88 24.87 -22.70
CA ARG A 296 -4.85 24.31 -23.65
C ARG A 296 -6.05 23.68 -22.94
N ASN A 297 -5.83 23.20 -21.72
CA ASN A 297 -6.85 22.56 -20.92
C ASN A 297 -7.35 23.55 -19.88
N THR A 298 -8.60 23.99 -19.97
CA THR A 298 -9.19 24.94 -19.02
C THR A 298 -10.63 24.54 -18.72
N TRP A 299 -11.00 24.51 -17.43
CA TRP A 299 -12.33 24.10 -16.97
C TRP A 299 -12.86 25.07 -15.91
N PRO A 300 -14.15 25.49 -15.99
CA PRO A 300 -14.81 26.14 -14.88
C PRO A 300 -15.16 25.10 -13.82
N LEU A 301 -14.67 25.25 -12.58
CA LEU A 301 -14.83 24.30 -11.50
C LEU A 301 -15.29 25.02 -10.24
N THR A 302 -15.99 24.28 -9.35
CA THR A 302 -16.41 24.78 -8.04
C THR A 302 -15.55 24.14 -6.95
N VAL A 303 -15.09 24.95 -5.99
CA VAL A 303 -14.35 24.47 -4.83
C VAL A 303 -15.28 23.64 -3.94
N ALA A 304 -14.93 22.38 -3.71
CA ALA A 304 -15.64 21.46 -2.81
C ALA A 304 -15.02 21.46 -1.40
N ALA A 305 -13.69 21.53 -1.30
CA ALA A 305 -12.98 21.59 -0.02
C ALA A 305 -11.58 22.17 -0.18
N VAL A 306 -11.04 22.75 0.89
CA VAL A 306 -9.65 23.23 0.99
C VAL A 306 -9.03 22.62 2.24
N GLU A 307 -7.86 22.01 2.09
CA GLU A 307 -7.08 21.39 3.16
C GLU A 307 -5.69 22.01 3.17
N LEU A 308 -5.25 22.54 4.32
CA LEU A 308 -3.92 23.13 4.45
C LEU A 308 -2.88 22.06 4.76
N LEU A 309 -1.81 22.02 3.99
CA LEU A 309 -0.67 21.12 4.10
C LEU A 309 0.61 21.94 4.32
N GLY A 310 0.76 22.54 5.49
CA GLY A 310 1.85 23.44 5.81
C GLY A 310 1.81 24.72 4.96
N ARG A 311 2.77 24.89 4.03
CA ARG A 311 2.86 26.07 3.14
C ARG A 311 2.04 25.90 1.85
N LEU A 312 1.52 24.72 1.59
CA LEU A 312 0.68 24.37 0.47
C LEU A 312 -0.76 24.15 0.93
N ALA A 313 -1.68 24.16 -0.01
CA ALA A 313 -3.08 23.80 0.19
C ALA A 313 -3.52 22.87 -0.94
N ARG A 314 -4.18 21.79 -0.55
CA ARG A 314 -4.88 20.89 -1.48
C ARG A 314 -6.32 21.37 -1.63
N VAL A 315 -6.69 21.74 -2.84
CA VAL A 315 -8.02 22.21 -3.19
C VAL A 315 -8.74 21.13 -3.98
N ARG A 316 -9.82 20.63 -3.43
CA ARG A 316 -10.72 19.71 -4.15
C ARG A 316 -11.76 20.53 -4.89
N LEU A 317 -11.82 20.32 -6.18
CA LEU A 317 -12.70 21.01 -7.13
C LEU A 317 -13.63 20.00 -7.78
N VAL A 318 -14.78 20.43 -8.25
CA VAL A 318 -15.71 19.61 -9.02
C VAL A 318 -16.23 20.42 -10.22
N ASP A 319 -16.49 19.74 -11.32
CA ASP A 319 -17.23 20.32 -12.45
C ASP A 319 -18.75 20.30 -12.19
N GLY A 320 -19.52 20.84 -13.12
CA GLY A 320 -21.00 20.87 -13.03
C GLY A 320 -21.66 19.49 -13.00
N ALA A 321 -20.95 18.41 -13.39
CA ALA A 321 -21.41 17.04 -13.35
C ALA A 321 -20.88 16.27 -12.12
N GLY A 322 -20.05 16.91 -11.27
CA GLY A 322 -19.51 16.32 -10.06
C GLY A 322 -18.18 15.56 -10.26
N HIS A 323 -17.51 15.69 -11.41
CA HIS A 323 -16.21 15.06 -11.62
C HIS A 323 -15.13 15.81 -10.82
N PRO A 324 -14.37 15.09 -9.96
CA PRO A 324 -13.39 15.72 -9.10
C PRO A 324 -12.12 16.08 -9.85
N VAL A 325 -11.55 17.25 -9.52
CA VAL A 325 -10.18 17.70 -9.86
C VAL A 325 -9.49 18.13 -8.58
N VAL A 326 -8.25 17.73 -8.38
CA VAL A 326 -7.43 18.17 -7.24
C VAL A 326 -6.37 19.13 -7.75
N ALA A 327 -6.28 20.29 -7.10
CA ALA A 327 -5.21 21.26 -7.30
C ALA A 327 -4.35 21.38 -6.04
N GLU A 328 -3.06 21.61 -6.21
CA GLU A 328 -2.15 21.95 -5.12
C GLU A 328 -1.60 23.35 -5.35
N VAL A 329 -1.93 24.26 -4.45
CA VAL A 329 -1.59 25.68 -4.56
C VAL A 329 -0.90 26.18 -3.27
N THR A 330 -0.33 27.38 -3.28
CA THR A 330 0.22 27.96 -2.04
C THR A 330 -0.90 28.43 -1.11
N ALA A 331 -0.64 28.47 0.20
CA ALA A 331 -1.56 29.06 1.17
C ALA A 331 -1.87 30.55 0.84
N ALA A 332 -0.90 31.27 0.27
CA ALA A 332 -1.10 32.64 -0.23
C ALA A 332 -2.13 32.69 -1.37
N SER A 333 -2.11 31.73 -2.29
CA SER A 333 -3.10 31.63 -3.38
C SER A 333 -4.51 31.40 -2.86
N VAL A 334 -4.67 30.60 -1.79
CA VAL A 334 -5.98 30.37 -1.15
C VAL A 334 -6.58 31.70 -0.66
N THR A 335 -5.76 32.55 -0.03
CA THR A 335 -6.19 33.85 0.47
C THR A 335 -6.47 34.82 -0.68
N ALA A 336 -5.56 34.91 -1.66
CA ALA A 336 -5.67 35.83 -2.79
C ALA A 336 -6.91 35.53 -3.65
N LEU A 337 -7.19 34.27 -3.91
CA LEU A 337 -8.34 33.82 -4.70
C LEU A 337 -9.60 33.60 -3.85
N ARG A 338 -9.53 33.82 -2.54
CA ARG A 338 -10.64 33.61 -1.58
C ARG A 338 -11.28 32.22 -1.73
N LEU A 339 -10.45 31.18 -1.83
CA LEU A 339 -10.92 29.82 -2.04
C LEU A 339 -11.65 29.29 -0.80
N HIS A 340 -12.93 29.03 -0.93
CA HIS A 340 -13.76 28.38 0.07
C HIS A 340 -14.82 27.51 -0.65
N PRO A 341 -15.43 26.55 0.01
CA PRO A 341 -16.50 25.73 -0.58
C PRO A 341 -17.56 26.61 -1.24
N GLY A 342 -17.91 26.29 -2.50
CA GLY A 342 -18.85 27.04 -3.31
C GLY A 342 -18.22 28.12 -4.20
N THR A 343 -16.94 28.47 -4.02
CA THR A 343 -16.25 29.42 -4.93
C THR A 343 -16.08 28.80 -6.32
N THR A 344 -16.47 29.51 -7.37
CA THR A 344 -16.19 29.12 -8.77
C THR A 344 -14.86 29.71 -9.21
N VAL A 345 -14.02 28.88 -9.81
CA VAL A 345 -12.71 29.22 -10.35
C VAL A 345 -12.49 28.55 -11.70
N TRP A 346 -11.54 29.07 -12.47
CA TRP A 346 -11.03 28.41 -13.66
C TRP A 346 -9.77 27.61 -13.29
N ALA A 347 -9.80 26.32 -13.55
CA ALA A 347 -8.60 25.48 -13.48
C ALA A 347 -7.95 25.40 -14.87
N ALA A 348 -6.64 25.46 -14.91
CA ALA A 348 -5.87 25.35 -16.15
C ALA A 348 -4.70 24.39 -15.98
N VAL A 349 -4.47 23.55 -17.01
CA VAL A 349 -3.33 22.62 -17.10
C VAL A 349 -2.69 22.77 -18.48
N LYS A 350 -1.36 22.90 -18.52
CA LYS A 350 -0.63 22.90 -19.79
C LYS A 350 -0.68 21.50 -20.41
N ALA A 351 -0.78 21.41 -21.73
CA ALA A 351 -0.75 20.13 -22.43
C ALA A 351 0.53 19.31 -22.12
N SER A 352 1.68 19.99 -21.94
CA SER A 352 2.95 19.36 -21.58
C SER A 352 2.97 18.67 -20.21
N GLU A 353 2.04 19.03 -19.31
CA GLU A 353 1.89 18.45 -17.96
C GLU A 353 0.92 17.26 -17.93
N VAL A 354 0.31 16.95 -19.08
CA VAL A 354 -0.65 15.87 -19.21
C VAL A 354 0.04 14.64 -19.78
N THR A 355 -0.08 13.50 -19.09
CA THR A 355 0.36 12.20 -19.56
C THR A 355 -0.85 11.41 -20.04
N ALA A 356 -0.77 10.82 -21.24
CA ALA A 356 -1.78 9.92 -21.79
C ALA A 356 -1.16 8.56 -22.12
N TYR A 357 -1.89 7.47 -21.82
CA TYR A 357 -1.46 6.10 -22.08
C TYR A 357 -2.67 5.18 -22.31
N PRO A 358 -2.52 4.05 -23.05
CA PRO A 358 -3.58 3.09 -23.28
C PRO A 358 -4.18 2.54 -21.98
N ALA A 359 -5.51 2.36 -21.95
CA ALA A 359 -6.24 1.81 -20.81
C ALA A 359 -6.02 0.31 -20.63
#